data_4954e93cf8525da225d545844a2a329b
#
_entry.id   4954e93cf8525da225d545844a2a329b
#
_cell.length_a   1.000
_cell.length_b   1.000
_cell.length_c   1.000
_cell.angle_alpha   90.00
_cell.angle_beta   90.00
_cell.angle_gamma   90.00
#
_symmetry.space_group_name_H-M   'P 1'
#
loop_
_entity.id
_entity.type
_entity.pdbx_description
1 polymer ?
#
loop_
_entity_poly.entity_id
_entity_poly.type
_entity_poly.pdbx_seq_one_letter_code
_entity_poly.pdbx_strand_id
1 'polypeptide(L)'
;MDKIATENKRIIRRLLLTCLLLSTGLCLGWADSWEGIRAAAENVNAISADFVQEKHLPILVKPLVSNGRFIYRRPDSLRWEYRSPVKSVLLLVDGKARRFVQSEQGLVEDVSARMQAMQFVMPEIGGWLSGRFEDNPMFDARLEEDGRIVLIPRDEGMARFIQRIELHLSERPGVIEQVLIFEGEKAYTRMQFTDIQVNPAIEDRLFREVE
;
A
#
# COMPACT_ATOMS: atom_id res chain seq x y z
N MET A 1 -18.58 -49.15 -42.20
CA MET A 1 -17.64 -48.03 -42.08
C MET A 1 -18.12 -46.92 -41.11
N ASP A 2 -19.39 -46.87 -40.75
CA ASP A 2 -19.94 -45.75 -39.96
C ASP A 2 -19.74 -45.82 -38.42
N LYS A 3 -19.48 -47.02 -37.85
CA LYS A 3 -19.30 -47.15 -36.38
C LYS A 3 -17.99 -46.54 -35.88
N ILE A 4 -16.90 -46.67 -36.66
CA ILE A 4 -15.58 -46.17 -36.29
C ILE A 4 -15.54 -44.62 -36.33
N ALA A 5 -16.25 -44.01 -37.27
CA ALA A 5 -16.34 -42.55 -37.37
C ALA A 5 -17.13 -41.90 -36.22
N THR A 6 -18.11 -42.63 -35.68
CA THR A 6 -18.95 -42.16 -34.55
C THR A 6 -18.21 -42.26 -33.23
N GLU A 7 -17.42 -43.30 -33.05
CA GLU A 7 -16.60 -43.52 -31.85
C GLU A 7 -15.45 -42.51 -31.75
N ASN A 8 -14.78 -42.21 -32.87
CA ASN A 8 -13.73 -41.20 -32.92
C ASN A 8 -14.30 -39.77 -32.60
N LYS A 9 -15.50 -39.43 -33.10
CA LYS A 9 -16.17 -38.15 -32.75
C LYS A 9 -16.50 -38.04 -31.25
N ARG A 10 -16.87 -39.16 -30.60
CA ARG A 10 -17.13 -39.18 -29.14
C ARG A 10 -15.86 -39.04 -28.35
N ILE A 11 -14.75 -39.65 -28.76
CA ILE A 11 -13.44 -39.54 -28.10
C ILE A 11 -12.88 -38.12 -28.24
N ILE A 12 -12.93 -37.53 -29.41
CA ILE A 12 -12.50 -36.14 -29.66
C ILE A 12 -13.35 -35.15 -28.85
N ARG A 13 -14.67 -35.35 -28.78
CA ARG A 13 -15.54 -34.49 -27.98
C ARG A 13 -15.32 -34.63 -26.48
N ARG A 14 -14.96 -35.82 -25.99
CA ARG A 14 -14.56 -36.03 -24.58
C ARG A 14 -13.21 -35.41 -24.27
N LEU A 15 -12.23 -35.54 -25.16
CA LEU A 15 -10.93 -34.88 -25.02
C LEU A 15 -11.02 -33.37 -25.06
N LEU A 16 -11.85 -32.78 -25.94
CA LEU A 16 -12.12 -31.33 -25.98
C LEU A 16 -12.83 -30.83 -24.71
N LEU A 17 -13.77 -31.59 -24.15
CA LEU A 17 -14.45 -31.28 -22.90
C LEU A 17 -13.51 -31.38 -21.69
N THR A 18 -12.59 -32.34 -21.69
CA THR A 18 -11.57 -32.49 -20.62
C THR A 18 -10.52 -31.39 -20.70
N CYS A 19 -10.08 -30.97 -21.87
CA CYS A 19 -9.21 -29.80 -22.06
C CYS A 19 -9.89 -28.48 -21.66
N LEU A 20 -11.20 -28.33 -21.91
CA LEU A 20 -11.95 -27.13 -21.52
C LEU A 20 -12.15 -27.05 -20.00
N LEU A 21 -12.28 -28.18 -19.30
CA LEU A 21 -12.37 -28.25 -17.84
C LEU A 21 -11.02 -28.04 -17.15
N LEU A 22 -9.89 -28.36 -17.80
CA LEU A 22 -8.55 -28.09 -17.28
C LEU A 22 -8.11 -26.62 -17.46
N SER A 23 -8.70 -25.89 -18.38
CA SER A 23 -8.37 -24.45 -18.60
C SER A 23 -9.08 -23.48 -17.66
N THR A 24 -10.10 -23.92 -16.91
CA THR A 24 -10.81 -23.07 -15.94
C THR A 24 -10.20 -23.03 -14.54
N GLY A 25 -9.10 -23.77 -14.32
CA GLY A 25 -8.47 -23.88 -12.97
C GLY A 25 -7.26 -22.97 -12.73
N LEU A 26 -6.89 -22.07 -13.64
CA LEU A 26 -5.66 -21.27 -13.54
C LEU A 26 -5.86 -19.78 -13.32
N CYS A 27 -7.04 -19.34 -12.89
CA CYS A 27 -7.25 -18.02 -12.34
C CYS A 27 -7.27 -18.07 -10.80
N LEU A 28 -6.28 -18.74 -10.20
CA LEU A 28 -6.01 -18.57 -8.77
C LEU A 28 -5.37 -17.19 -8.59
N GLY A 29 -6.04 -16.34 -7.82
CA GLY A 29 -5.67 -14.96 -7.60
C GLY A 29 -4.23 -14.83 -7.10
N TRP A 30 -3.45 -14.01 -7.76
CA TRP A 30 -2.06 -13.69 -7.42
C TRP A 30 -1.91 -12.99 -6.06
N ALA A 31 -3.03 -12.58 -5.46
CA ALA A 31 -3.08 -11.88 -4.18
C ALA A 31 -3.24 -12.80 -2.95
N ASP A 32 -3.39 -14.12 -3.15
CA ASP A 32 -3.74 -15.05 -2.07
C ASP A 32 -2.51 -15.63 -1.33
N SER A 33 -1.31 -15.15 -1.62
CA SER A 33 -0.09 -15.59 -0.94
C SER A 33 0.94 -14.47 -0.82
N TRP A 34 1.77 -14.52 0.21
CA TRP A 34 2.89 -13.60 0.40
C TRP A 34 3.84 -13.60 -0.79
N GLU A 35 4.07 -14.76 -1.37
CA GLU A 35 4.95 -14.93 -2.52
C GLU A 35 4.39 -14.23 -3.77
N GLY A 36 3.07 -14.34 -4.01
CA GLY A 36 2.37 -13.64 -5.08
C GLY A 36 2.41 -12.12 -4.90
N ILE A 37 2.17 -11.63 -3.69
CA ILE A 37 2.24 -10.19 -3.36
C ILE A 37 3.66 -9.65 -3.60
N ARG A 38 4.68 -10.38 -3.13
CA ARG A 38 6.10 -10.01 -3.31
C ARG A 38 6.49 -9.97 -4.79
N ALA A 39 6.17 -11.02 -5.53
CA ALA A 39 6.45 -11.11 -6.97
C ALA A 39 5.78 -9.98 -7.77
N ALA A 40 4.54 -9.64 -7.41
CA ALA A 40 3.83 -8.51 -8.01
C ALA A 40 4.49 -7.17 -7.69
N ALA A 41 4.88 -6.96 -6.42
CA ALA A 41 5.54 -5.75 -5.97
C ALA A 41 6.95 -5.58 -6.58
N GLU A 42 7.66 -6.63 -6.95
CA GLU A 42 8.99 -6.56 -7.60
C GLU A 42 8.99 -5.73 -8.88
N ASN A 43 7.88 -5.73 -9.60
CA ASN A 43 7.72 -4.96 -10.83
C ASN A 43 7.36 -3.47 -10.59
N VAL A 44 7.12 -3.08 -9.35
CA VAL A 44 6.77 -1.72 -8.96
C VAL A 44 8.03 -0.97 -8.55
N ASN A 45 8.57 -0.14 -9.43
CA ASN A 45 9.77 0.67 -9.17
C ASN A 45 9.44 2.08 -8.70
N ALA A 46 8.27 2.58 -9.09
CA ALA A 46 7.79 3.90 -8.70
C ALA A 46 6.27 3.93 -8.62
N ILE A 47 5.73 4.75 -7.72
CA ILE A 47 4.30 5.02 -7.57
C ILE A 47 4.10 6.53 -7.48
N SER A 48 3.09 7.05 -8.15
CA SER A 48 2.53 8.37 -7.91
C SER A 48 1.03 8.23 -7.77
N ALA A 49 0.45 8.76 -6.69
CA ALA A 49 -0.97 8.71 -6.42
C ALA A 49 -1.43 9.97 -5.69
N ASP A 50 -2.66 10.40 -5.94
CA ASP A 50 -3.33 11.33 -5.05
C ASP A 50 -3.97 10.55 -3.89
N PHE A 51 -4.20 11.20 -2.74
CA PHE A 51 -4.85 10.56 -1.61
C PHE A 51 -5.83 11.49 -0.91
N VAL A 52 -6.84 10.87 -0.30
CA VAL A 52 -7.71 11.49 0.70
C VAL A 52 -7.52 10.74 2.01
N GLN A 53 -7.23 11.47 3.07
CA GLN A 53 -7.13 10.97 4.43
C GLN A 53 -8.30 11.48 5.25
N GLU A 54 -8.96 10.57 5.96
CA GLU A 54 -9.99 10.88 6.95
C GLU A 54 -9.54 10.36 8.31
N LYS A 55 -9.41 11.29 9.28
CA LYS A 55 -9.12 10.93 10.67
C LYS A 55 -10.39 11.00 11.49
N HIS A 56 -10.84 9.84 11.95
CA HIS A 56 -12.00 9.68 12.83
C HIS A 56 -11.56 9.70 14.28
N LEU A 57 -12.14 10.62 15.05
CA LEU A 57 -11.88 10.76 16.49
C LEU A 57 -13.21 10.70 17.24
N PRO A 58 -13.31 10.01 18.39
CA PRO A 58 -14.57 9.83 19.12
C PRO A 58 -15.24 11.16 19.54
N ILE A 59 -14.44 12.19 19.72
CA ILE A 59 -14.90 13.52 20.13
C ILE A 59 -15.50 14.35 18.97
N LEU A 60 -15.25 13.94 17.72
CA LEU A 60 -15.69 14.68 16.54
C LEU A 60 -16.89 14.02 15.87
N VAL A 61 -17.88 14.80 15.49
CA VAL A 61 -19.06 14.34 14.72
C VAL A 61 -18.70 14.01 13.27
N LYS A 62 -17.73 14.73 12.71
CA LYS A 62 -17.21 14.52 11.34
C LYS A 62 -15.72 14.26 11.38
N PRO A 63 -15.19 13.45 10.47
CA PRO A 63 -13.75 13.23 10.38
C PRO A 63 -13.01 14.51 9.99
N LEU A 64 -11.75 14.58 10.39
CA LEU A 64 -10.80 15.55 9.84
C LEU A 64 -10.34 15.04 8.48
N VAL A 65 -10.63 15.80 7.43
CA VAL A 65 -10.29 15.43 6.05
C VAL A 65 -9.05 16.18 5.61
N SER A 66 -8.10 15.46 5.06
CA SER A 66 -6.90 16.00 4.41
C SER A 66 -6.74 15.36 3.04
N ASN A 67 -6.12 16.07 2.11
CA ASN A 67 -5.77 15.49 0.82
C ASN A 67 -4.35 15.87 0.42
N GLY A 68 -3.80 15.11 -0.52
CA GLY A 68 -2.45 15.34 -0.96
C GLY A 68 -2.00 14.39 -2.05
N ARG A 69 -0.69 14.30 -2.20
CA ARG A 69 -0.04 13.46 -3.19
C ARG A 69 1.05 12.61 -2.53
N PHE A 70 1.11 11.36 -2.92
CA PHE A 70 2.12 10.40 -2.53
C PHE A 70 2.97 10.03 -3.75
N ILE A 71 4.28 10.11 -3.61
CA ILE A 71 5.25 9.74 -4.65
C ILE A 71 6.30 8.86 -4.00
N TYR A 72 6.51 7.67 -4.57
CA TYR A 72 7.54 6.74 -4.13
C TYR A 72 8.37 6.29 -5.31
N ARG A 73 9.68 6.11 -5.10
CA ARG A 73 10.61 5.51 -6.05
C ARG A 73 11.62 4.66 -5.28
N ARG A 74 11.81 3.45 -5.74
CA ARG A 74 12.83 2.54 -5.18
C ARG A 74 14.23 3.15 -5.25
N PRO A 75 15.11 2.77 -4.31
CA PRO A 75 14.82 1.85 -3.20
C PRO A 75 14.13 2.53 -2.01
N ASP A 76 14.30 3.84 -1.79
CA ASP A 76 13.98 4.52 -0.52
C ASP A 76 13.67 6.01 -0.70
N SER A 77 13.27 6.44 -1.88
CA SER A 77 12.87 7.84 -2.12
C SER A 77 11.35 7.97 -2.00
N LEU A 78 10.89 8.85 -1.10
CA LEU A 78 9.47 9.08 -0.86
C LEU A 78 9.21 10.58 -0.67
N ARG A 79 8.12 11.07 -1.28
CA ARG A 79 7.50 12.37 -1.01
C ARG A 79 6.05 12.15 -0.62
N TRP A 80 5.67 12.63 0.56
CA TRP A 80 4.31 12.60 1.05
C TRP A 80 3.87 14.03 1.31
N GLU A 81 3.07 14.56 0.41
CA GLU A 81 2.66 15.95 0.40
C GLU A 81 1.18 16.08 0.75
N TYR A 82 0.88 16.75 1.86
CA TYR A 82 -0.46 17.23 2.18
C TYR A 82 -0.65 18.61 1.54
N ARG A 83 -1.76 18.77 0.81
CA ARG A 83 -2.12 20.03 0.13
C ARG A 83 -3.18 20.81 0.90
N SER A 84 -4.10 20.11 1.57
CA SER A 84 -5.14 20.72 2.40
C SER A 84 -5.44 19.85 3.63
N PRO A 85 -5.98 20.46 4.73
CA PRO A 85 -6.18 21.90 4.97
C PRO A 85 -4.88 22.64 5.27
N VAL A 86 -3.81 21.94 5.68
CA VAL A 86 -2.49 22.52 5.99
C VAL A 86 -1.45 21.89 5.09
N LYS A 87 -0.75 22.73 4.33
CA LYS A 87 0.35 22.24 3.47
C LYS A 87 1.49 21.71 4.32
N SER A 88 1.91 20.51 4.05
CA SER A 88 3.13 19.93 4.61
C SER A 88 3.72 18.90 3.67
N VAL A 89 5.04 18.77 3.68
CA VAL A 89 5.78 17.83 2.85
C VAL A 89 6.70 17.01 3.71
N LEU A 90 6.57 15.70 3.63
CA LEU A 90 7.52 14.74 4.21
C LEU A 90 8.36 14.16 3.08
N LEU A 91 9.65 14.25 3.19
CA LEU A 91 10.62 13.63 2.30
C LEU A 91 11.36 12.53 3.04
N LEU A 92 11.52 11.38 2.39
CA LEU A 92 12.46 10.33 2.81
C LEU A 92 13.42 10.11 1.64
N VAL A 93 14.72 10.26 1.90
CA VAL A 93 15.78 10.01 0.93
C VAL A 93 16.99 9.45 1.68
N ASP A 94 17.59 8.40 1.16
CA ASP A 94 18.77 7.75 1.76
C ASP A 94 18.56 7.43 3.27
N GLY A 95 17.38 6.96 3.63
CA GLY A 95 17.01 6.62 5.00
C GLY A 95 16.78 7.81 5.94
N LYS A 96 16.86 9.06 5.44
CA LYS A 96 16.63 10.27 6.24
C LYS A 96 15.27 10.87 5.95
N ALA A 97 14.43 10.95 6.96
CA ALA A 97 13.13 11.60 6.87
C ALA A 97 13.24 13.07 7.32
N ARG A 98 12.68 13.97 6.50
CA ARG A 98 12.56 15.41 6.80
C ARG A 98 11.13 15.83 6.54
N ARG A 99 10.56 16.64 7.44
CA ARG A 99 9.22 17.17 7.29
C ARG A 99 9.26 18.69 7.25
N PHE A 100 8.49 19.26 6.36
CA PHE A 100 8.29 20.70 6.23
C PHE A 100 6.81 21.02 6.41
N VAL A 101 6.50 22.07 7.15
CA VAL A 101 5.14 22.49 7.47
C VAL A 101 4.95 23.95 7.11
N GLN A 102 3.79 24.30 6.58
CA GLN A 102 3.44 25.67 6.23
C GLN A 102 3.44 26.57 7.47
N SER A 103 4.16 27.67 7.39
CA SER A 103 4.17 28.78 8.34
C SER A 103 3.87 30.10 7.64
N GLU A 104 3.85 31.20 8.37
CA GLU A 104 3.76 32.55 7.79
C GLU A 104 4.96 32.91 6.89
N GLN A 105 6.10 32.28 7.13
CA GLN A 105 7.35 32.48 6.38
C GLN A 105 7.54 31.48 5.22
N GLY A 106 6.53 30.65 4.91
CA GLY A 106 6.60 29.58 3.94
C GLY A 106 6.75 28.22 4.61
N LEU A 107 7.31 27.25 3.88
CA LEU A 107 7.56 25.89 4.40
C LEU A 107 8.81 25.90 5.29
N VAL A 108 8.66 25.57 6.56
CA VAL A 108 9.75 25.44 7.55
C VAL A 108 9.93 24.01 7.98
N GLU A 109 11.18 23.60 8.26
CA GLU A 109 11.48 22.24 8.69
C GLU A 109 10.97 21.99 10.12
N ASP A 110 10.24 20.89 10.30
CA ASP A 110 9.73 20.42 11.59
C ASP A 110 10.79 19.56 12.28
N VAL A 111 11.40 20.10 13.32
CA VAL A 111 12.43 19.42 14.14
C VAL A 111 11.86 18.87 15.45
N SER A 112 10.54 18.75 15.57
CA SER A 112 9.88 18.27 16.77
C SER A 112 10.23 16.82 17.15
N ALA A 113 10.07 16.46 18.42
CA ALA A 113 10.23 15.09 18.90
C ALA A 113 9.28 14.09 18.17
N ARG A 114 8.11 14.57 17.71
CA ARG A 114 7.17 13.78 16.91
C ARG A 114 7.78 13.39 15.57
N MET A 115 8.52 14.30 14.93
CA MET A 115 9.24 14.01 13.69
C MET A 115 10.34 12.99 13.91
N GLN A 116 11.04 13.05 15.04
CA GLN A 116 12.08 12.06 15.37
C GLN A 116 11.49 10.66 15.51
N ALA A 117 10.31 10.52 16.14
CA ALA A 117 9.61 9.23 16.23
C ALA A 117 9.20 8.68 14.85
N MET A 118 8.82 9.55 13.89
CA MET A 118 8.50 9.12 12.53
C MET A 118 9.68 8.51 11.77
N GLN A 119 10.91 8.87 12.09
CA GLN A 119 12.09 8.31 11.44
C GLN A 119 12.22 6.80 11.59
N PHE A 120 11.64 6.23 12.64
CA PHE A 120 11.64 4.77 12.84
C PHE A 120 10.60 4.04 12.00
N VAL A 121 9.45 4.69 11.68
CA VAL A 121 8.34 4.07 10.96
C VAL A 121 8.45 4.26 9.44
N MET A 122 9.00 5.39 9.00
CA MET A 122 9.07 5.73 7.57
C MET A 122 9.82 4.72 6.69
N PRO A 123 10.94 4.12 7.12
CA PRO A 123 11.64 3.09 6.34
C PRO A 123 10.78 1.84 6.08
N GLU A 124 9.85 1.51 6.99
CA GLU A 124 8.97 0.34 6.89
C GLU A 124 8.01 0.45 5.70
N ILE A 125 7.62 1.68 5.33
CA ILE A 125 6.76 1.94 4.17
C ILE A 125 7.42 1.41 2.89
N GLY A 126 8.73 1.60 2.72
CA GLY A 126 9.47 1.05 1.58
C GLY A 126 9.44 -0.49 1.55
N GLY A 127 9.49 -1.13 2.71
CA GLY A 127 9.32 -2.57 2.87
C GLY A 127 7.94 -3.04 2.40
N TRP A 128 6.88 -2.38 2.85
CA TRP A 128 5.50 -2.70 2.46
C TRP A 128 5.25 -2.49 0.97
N LEU A 129 5.74 -1.38 0.41
CA LEU A 129 5.64 -1.10 -1.04
C LEU A 129 6.49 -2.06 -1.89
N SER A 130 7.41 -2.80 -1.27
CA SER A 130 8.20 -3.86 -1.89
C SER A 130 7.62 -5.26 -1.64
N GLY A 131 6.45 -5.37 -1.01
CA GLY A 131 5.79 -6.64 -0.70
C GLY A 131 6.46 -7.43 0.44
N ARG A 132 7.36 -6.82 1.20
CA ARG A 132 8.04 -7.45 2.34
C ARG A 132 7.30 -7.16 3.63
N PHE A 133 6.37 -8.00 3.98
CA PHE A 133 5.56 -7.88 5.18
C PHE A 133 5.98 -8.85 6.28
N GLU A 134 6.32 -10.10 5.92
CA GLU A 134 6.58 -11.20 6.86
C GLU A 134 7.81 -10.96 7.72
N ASP A 135 8.87 -10.39 7.15
CA ASP A 135 10.14 -10.15 7.84
C ASP A 135 10.18 -8.78 8.54
N ASN A 136 9.01 -8.19 8.84
CA ASN A 136 8.96 -6.88 9.46
C ASN A 136 9.32 -6.95 10.95
N PRO A 137 10.35 -6.22 11.41
CA PRO A 137 10.77 -6.27 12.82
C PRO A 137 9.78 -5.61 13.79
N MET A 138 8.94 -4.69 13.30
CA MET A 138 8.04 -3.89 14.13
C MET A 138 6.62 -4.43 14.17
N PHE A 139 6.22 -5.23 13.17
CA PHE A 139 4.85 -5.71 13.02
C PHE A 139 4.79 -7.22 12.77
N ASP A 140 3.80 -7.88 13.35
CA ASP A 140 3.34 -9.20 12.93
C ASP A 140 2.37 -9.01 11.76
N ALA A 141 2.71 -9.56 10.61
CA ALA A 141 1.87 -9.48 9.41
C ALA A 141 1.00 -10.71 9.26
N ARG A 142 -0.27 -10.51 8.92
CA ARG A 142 -1.22 -11.57 8.57
C ARG A 142 -1.88 -11.24 7.24
N LEU A 143 -2.00 -12.23 6.39
CA LEU A 143 -2.78 -12.16 5.16
C LEU A 143 -4.13 -12.84 5.43
N GLU A 144 -5.21 -12.08 5.34
CA GLU A 144 -6.57 -12.55 5.55
C GLU A 144 -7.11 -13.19 4.25
N GLU A 145 -8.14 -14.02 4.38
CA GLU A 145 -8.77 -14.74 3.24
C GLU A 145 -9.34 -13.80 2.16
N ASP A 146 -9.68 -12.56 2.54
CA ASP A 146 -10.17 -11.52 1.63
C ASP A 146 -9.06 -10.69 0.98
N GLY A 147 -7.80 -11.10 1.13
CA GLY A 147 -6.62 -10.44 0.56
C GLY A 147 -6.15 -9.21 1.32
N ARG A 148 -6.75 -8.87 2.49
CA ARG A 148 -6.24 -7.80 3.35
C ARG A 148 -4.98 -8.22 4.07
N ILE A 149 -4.06 -7.29 4.20
CA ILE A 149 -2.87 -7.44 5.04
C ILE A 149 -3.11 -6.72 6.35
N VAL A 150 -3.03 -7.45 7.46
CA VAL A 150 -3.20 -6.91 8.82
C VAL A 150 -1.85 -6.92 9.51
N LEU A 151 -1.41 -5.74 9.95
CA LEU A 151 -0.15 -5.52 10.67
C LEU A 151 -0.45 -5.20 12.12
N ILE A 152 0.08 -6.00 13.04
CA ILE A 152 -0.10 -5.84 14.49
C ILE A 152 1.25 -5.47 15.09
N PRO A 153 1.37 -4.34 15.82
CA PRO A 153 2.61 -3.96 16.48
C PRO A 153 3.12 -5.04 17.42
N ARG A 154 4.43 -5.34 17.39
CA ARG A 154 5.09 -6.26 18.30
C ARG A 154 5.42 -5.60 19.65
N ASP A 155 5.69 -4.30 19.61
CA ASP A 155 6.07 -3.53 20.78
C ASP A 155 4.84 -2.98 21.51
N GLU A 156 4.75 -3.21 22.83
CA GLU A 156 3.63 -2.76 23.64
C GLU A 156 3.52 -1.22 23.72
N GLY A 157 4.64 -0.50 23.64
CA GLY A 157 4.66 0.95 23.63
C GLY A 157 4.00 1.49 22.34
N MET A 158 4.30 0.87 21.20
CA MET A 158 3.66 1.20 19.91
C MET A 158 2.17 0.81 19.92
N ALA A 159 1.81 -0.34 20.49
CA ALA A 159 0.43 -0.82 20.58
C ALA A 159 -0.51 0.13 21.34
N ARG A 160 0.03 1.03 22.18
CA ARG A 160 -0.75 2.09 22.85
C ARG A 160 -1.22 3.19 21.90
N PHE A 161 -0.54 3.36 20.75
CA PHE A 161 -0.84 4.38 19.77
C PHE A 161 -1.42 3.80 18.48
N ILE A 162 -1.00 2.58 18.11
CA ILE A 162 -1.47 1.88 16.91
C ILE A 162 -1.85 0.47 17.32
N GLN A 163 -3.13 0.15 17.30
CA GLN A 163 -3.61 -1.19 17.64
C GLN A 163 -3.39 -2.18 16.49
N ARG A 164 -3.62 -1.73 15.26
CA ARG A 164 -3.35 -2.46 14.03
C ARG A 164 -3.38 -1.53 12.82
N ILE A 165 -2.79 -1.98 11.73
CA ILE A 165 -2.88 -1.36 10.41
C ILE A 165 -3.48 -2.40 9.46
N GLU A 166 -4.44 -2.00 8.65
CA GLU A 166 -5.00 -2.83 7.58
C GLU A 166 -4.66 -2.20 6.23
N LEU A 167 -4.09 -3.01 5.34
CA LEU A 167 -3.74 -2.61 3.99
C LEU A 167 -4.63 -3.37 3.02
N HIS A 168 -5.27 -2.65 2.11
CA HIS A 168 -6.08 -3.21 1.05
C HIS A 168 -5.33 -3.07 -0.27
N LEU A 169 -5.13 -4.19 -0.94
CA LEU A 169 -4.52 -4.21 -2.26
C LEU A 169 -5.56 -3.87 -3.32
N SER A 170 -5.12 -3.16 -4.36
CA SER A 170 -5.95 -2.87 -5.52
C SER A 170 -6.07 -4.10 -6.44
N GLU A 171 -6.93 -4.00 -7.46
CA GLU A 171 -6.99 -5.01 -8.53
C GLU A 171 -5.66 -5.14 -9.30
N ARG A 172 -4.78 -4.12 -9.22
CA ARG A 172 -3.40 -4.21 -9.73
C ARG A 172 -2.52 -4.88 -8.69
N PRO A 173 -1.94 -6.05 -9.00
CA PRO A 173 -1.09 -6.78 -8.06
C PRO A 173 0.04 -5.92 -7.51
N GLY A 174 0.30 -6.04 -6.20
CA GLY A 174 1.39 -5.33 -5.53
C GLY A 174 1.17 -3.83 -5.27
N VAL A 175 -0.03 -3.30 -5.53
CA VAL A 175 -0.38 -1.91 -5.32
C VAL A 175 -1.39 -1.77 -4.18
N ILE A 176 -1.05 -0.97 -3.18
CA ILE A 176 -1.94 -0.64 -2.05
C ILE A 176 -2.88 0.49 -2.49
N GLU A 177 -4.19 0.30 -2.33
CA GLU A 177 -5.18 1.33 -2.63
C GLU A 177 -5.80 1.98 -1.40
N GLN A 178 -5.79 1.27 -0.24
CA GLN A 178 -6.32 1.83 1.00
C GLN A 178 -5.47 1.39 2.19
N VAL A 179 -5.34 2.30 3.15
CA VAL A 179 -4.72 2.05 4.45
C VAL A 179 -5.66 2.49 5.55
N LEU A 180 -5.89 1.61 6.53
CA LEU A 180 -6.62 1.90 7.76
C LEU A 180 -5.68 1.74 8.94
N ILE A 181 -5.54 2.77 9.77
CA ILE A 181 -4.74 2.75 10.98
C ILE A 181 -5.69 2.88 12.16
N PHE A 182 -5.78 1.85 12.99
CA PHE A 182 -6.62 1.84 14.19
C PHE A 182 -5.80 2.28 15.40
N GLU A 183 -6.20 3.40 15.98
CA GLU A 183 -5.53 4.04 17.13
C GLU A 183 -6.31 3.81 18.44
N GLY A 184 -7.50 3.19 18.38
CA GLY A 184 -8.39 2.87 19.50
C GLY A 184 -9.71 2.29 19.00
N GLU A 185 -10.65 1.98 19.91
CA GLU A 185 -11.93 1.38 19.54
C GLU A 185 -12.73 2.19 18.50
N LYS A 186 -12.69 3.52 18.60
CA LYS A 186 -13.43 4.46 17.74
C LYS A 186 -12.52 5.50 17.09
N ALA A 187 -11.21 5.38 17.29
CA ALA A 187 -10.22 6.27 16.70
C ALA A 187 -9.50 5.52 15.58
N TYR A 188 -9.64 5.99 14.35
CA TYR A 188 -8.92 5.43 13.21
C TYR A 188 -8.66 6.48 12.15
N THR A 189 -7.62 6.25 11.37
CA THR A 189 -7.28 7.02 10.17
C THR A 189 -7.49 6.13 8.97
N ARG A 190 -8.30 6.57 8.00
CA ARG A 190 -8.47 5.96 6.69
C ARG A 190 -7.73 6.79 5.65
N MET A 191 -6.98 6.15 4.80
CA MET A 191 -6.31 6.77 3.66
C MET A 191 -6.69 6.00 2.40
N GLN A 192 -7.27 6.71 1.43
CA GLN A 192 -7.66 6.18 0.14
C GLN A 192 -6.78 6.80 -0.94
N PHE A 193 -6.11 5.95 -1.72
CA PHE A 193 -5.31 6.36 -2.87
C PHE A 193 -6.14 6.32 -4.15
N THR A 194 -5.98 7.35 -4.97
CA THR A 194 -6.65 7.50 -6.27
C THR A 194 -5.63 7.91 -7.32
N ASP A 195 -6.00 7.82 -8.59
CA ASP A 195 -5.14 8.19 -9.73
C ASP A 195 -3.75 7.54 -9.67
N ILE A 196 -3.71 6.27 -9.23
CA ILE A 196 -2.48 5.54 -9.01
C ILE A 196 -1.78 5.26 -10.35
N GLN A 197 -0.60 5.81 -10.51
CA GLN A 197 0.30 5.57 -11.64
C GLN A 197 1.45 4.68 -11.17
N VAL A 198 1.65 3.57 -11.86
CA VAL A 198 2.74 2.63 -11.60
C VAL A 198 3.86 2.88 -12.61
N ASN A 199 5.08 2.99 -12.11
CA ASN A 199 6.29 3.26 -12.87
C ASN A 199 6.24 4.54 -13.73
N PRO A 200 5.69 5.66 -13.23
CA PRO A 200 5.79 6.92 -13.94
C PRO A 200 7.23 7.43 -13.94
N ALA A 201 7.58 8.27 -14.92
CA ALA A 201 8.82 9.03 -14.86
C ALA A 201 8.72 10.06 -13.73
N ILE A 202 9.66 10.02 -12.76
CA ILE A 202 9.70 10.91 -11.60
C ILE A 202 11.01 11.67 -11.60
N GLU A 203 10.94 13.00 -11.56
CA GLU A 203 12.09 13.87 -11.51
C GLU A 203 12.74 13.85 -10.11
N ASP A 204 14.06 13.81 -10.04
CA ASP A 204 14.85 13.77 -8.79
C ASP A 204 14.58 14.97 -7.88
N ARG A 205 14.28 16.14 -8.46
CA ARG A 205 13.99 17.36 -7.69
C ARG A 205 12.79 17.19 -6.74
N LEU A 206 11.81 16.35 -7.10
CA LEU A 206 10.63 16.11 -6.26
C LEU A 206 10.97 15.50 -4.89
N PHE A 207 12.12 14.86 -4.76
CA PHE A 207 12.57 14.28 -3.51
C PHE A 207 13.53 15.19 -2.72
N ARG A 208 13.92 16.35 -3.29
CA ARG A 208 14.90 17.26 -2.68
C ARG A 208 14.36 18.65 -2.39
N GLU A 209 13.39 19.10 -3.19
CA GLU A 209 12.88 20.46 -3.15
C GLU A 209 11.50 20.49 -2.51
N VAL A 210 11.25 21.50 -1.67
CA VAL A 210 9.96 21.79 -1.07
C VAL A 210 9.56 23.20 -1.50
N GLU A 211 8.56 23.28 -2.37
CA GLU A 211 7.98 24.53 -2.85
C GLU A 211 6.59 24.78 -2.23
#